data_120dc7ee587f76ff68b750e63ff86082
#
_entry.id   120dc7ee587f76ff68b750e63ff86082
#
_cell.length_a   1.000
_cell.length_b   1.000
_cell.length_c   1.000
_cell.angle_alpha   90.00
_cell.angle_beta   90.00
_cell.angle_gamma   90.00
#
_symmetry.space_group_name_H-M   'P 1'
#
loop_
_entity.id
_entity.type
_entity.pdbx_description
1 polymer ?
#
loop_
_entity_poly.entity_id
_entity_poly.type
_entity_poly.pdbx_seq_one_letter_code
_entity_poly.pdbx_strand_id
1 'polypeptide(L)'
;SSGPSSGIIVLSPHYDDAAFSLGATLAAAGSGLVANLFTRGAHRALAPAPMFPPAELVAEVSALRQAEDRDFAERLGLQRVDFGLDEPALLGMGIRDPRGIEPSREALRGPLLAALDEWTAAGPVTLFCPAGIGRHANHLATRAVVIEAMPRLRGRARVLFYEDLPYAGRWKQRRAGLSDLRRGLPGHRLVRRTHAVSDPATKLALIRLYASQHREPPKTLRGFSPRTMWPPVAHESAWEAITTS
;
A
#
# COMPACT_ATOMS: atom_id res chain seq x y z
N SER A 1 -21.58 6.57 -7.84
CA SER A 1 -20.13 6.43 -8.05
C SER A 1 -19.90 5.37 -9.12
N SER A 2 -19.23 5.73 -10.20
CA SER A 2 -18.84 4.76 -11.24
C SER A 2 -17.70 3.92 -10.65
N GLY A 3 -17.85 2.60 -10.62
CA GLY A 3 -16.79 1.66 -10.27
C GLY A 3 -15.54 1.85 -11.14
N PRO A 4 -14.36 1.32 -10.73
CA PRO A 4 -13.12 1.52 -11.44
C PRO A 4 -13.23 1.05 -12.90
N SER A 5 -12.81 1.89 -13.85
CA SER A 5 -12.82 1.61 -15.29
C SER A 5 -11.84 0.49 -15.70
N SER A 6 -10.90 0.12 -14.83
CA SER A 6 -10.03 -1.06 -14.94
C SER A 6 -10.17 -1.91 -13.70
N GLY A 7 -10.07 -3.22 -13.85
CA GLY A 7 -10.15 -4.15 -12.74
C GLY A 7 -8.98 -4.10 -11.74
N ILE A 8 -8.24 -2.98 -11.60
CA ILE A 8 -7.12 -2.82 -10.64
C ILE A 8 -7.53 -1.90 -9.50
N ILE A 9 -7.37 -2.39 -8.27
CA ILE A 9 -7.57 -1.64 -7.03
C ILE A 9 -6.31 -1.80 -6.18
N VAL A 10 -5.77 -0.69 -5.70
CA VAL A 10 -4.62 -0.67 -4.78
C VAL A 10 -5.05 -0.09 -3.45
N LEU A 11 -4.92 -0.86 -2.39
CA LEU A 11 -5.05 -0.37 -1.02
C LEU A 11 -3.70 0.22 -0.60
N SER A 12 -3.66 1.53 -0.46
CA SER A 12 -2.49 2.30 -0.03
C SER A 12 -2.70 2.73 1.42
N PRO A 13 -2.05 2.10 2.40
CA PRO A 13 -2.19 2.53 3.79
C PRO A 13 -1.93 4.02 3.97
N HIS A 14 -0.88 4.54 3.33
CA HIS A 14 -0.58 5.97 3.25
C HIS A 14 -0.50 6.41 1.79
N TYR A 15 -0.47 7.71 1.55
CA TYR A 15 -0.49 8.26 0.20
C TYR A 15 0.65 7.80 -0.73
N ASP A 16 1.83 7.52 -0.18
CA ASP A 16 3.04 7.18 -0.93
C ASP A 16 3.24 5.69 -1.23
N ASP A 17 2.54 4.79 -0.52
CA ASP A 17 2.76 3.34 -0.59
C ASP A 17 2.51 2.75 -1.99
N ALA A 18 1.45 3.21 -2.67
CA ALA A 18 1.11 2.77 -4.03
C ALA A 18 2.21 3.16 -5.03
N ALA A 19 2.68 4.41 -4.98
CA ALA A 19 3.74 4.90 -5.86
C ALA A 19 5.07 4.17 -5.60
N PHE A 20 5.42 3.96 -4.34
CA PHE A 20 6.67 3.32 -3.96
C PHE A 20 6.69 1.84 -4.34
N SER A 21 5.60 1.13 -4.10
CA SER A 21 5.56 -0.34 -4.25
C SER A 21 5.09 -0.80 -5.64
N LEU A 22 4.20 -0.03 -6.30
CA LEU A 22 3.49 -0.43 -7.52
C LEU A 22 3.48 0.65 -8.61
N GLY A 23 4.27 1.73 -8.49
CA GLY A 23 4.22 2.85 -9.44
C GLY A 23 4.47 2.48 -10.89
N ALA A 24 5.38 1.54 -11.17
CA ALA A 24 5.63 1.04 -12.53
C ALA A 24 4.49 0.14 -13.03
N THR A 25 3.92 -0.69 -12.15
CA THR A 25 2.74 -1.52 -12.44
C THR A 25 1.55 -0.66 -12.82
N LEU A 26 1.29 0.40 -12.05
CA LEU A 26 0.20 1.34 -12.29
C LEU A 26 0.42 2.18 -13.56
N ALA A 27 1.66 2.64 -13.79
CA ALA A 27 2.01 3.34 -15.03
C ALA A 27 1.79 2.48 -16.27
N ALA A 28 2.14 1.19 -16.22
CA ALA A 28 1.89 0.27 -17.31
C ALA A 28 0.41 -0.04 -17.53
N ALA A 29 -0.40 -0.02 -16.47
CA ALA A 29 -1.84 -0.23 -16.55
C ALA A 29 -2.59 0.98 -17.13
N GLY A 30 -2.13 2.20 -16.84
CA GLY A 30 -2.74 3.46 -17.32
C GLY A 30 -4.13 3.75 -16.77
N SER A 31 -4.59 2.96 -15.81
CA SER A 31 -5.89 3.12 -15.15
C SER A 31 -5.96 2.27 -13.88
N GLY A 32 -6.84 2.60 -12.95
CA GLY A 32 -7.04 1.90 -11.69
C GLY A 32 -7.62 2.80 -10.61
N LEU A 33 -7.90 2.20 -9.46
CA LEU A 33 -8.32 2.91 -8.25
C LEU A 33 -7.24 2.78 -7.19
N VAL A 34 -6.78 3.89 -6.64
CA VAL A 34 -5.95 3.94 -5.43
C VAL A 34 -6.82 4.37 -4.26
N ALA A 35 -6.94 3.49 -3.28
CA ALA A 35 -7.65 3.74 -2.03
C ALA A 35 -6.65 4.05 -0.92
N ASN A 36 -6.55 5.33 -0.54
CA ASN A 36 -5.70 5.82 0.53
C ASN A 36 -6.45 5.71 1.86
N LEU A 37 -5.92 4.96 2.80
CA LEU A 37 -6.67 4.53 3.98
C LEU A 37 -6.45 5.44 5.18
N PHE A 38 -5.22 5.53 5.68
CA PHE A 38 -4.86 6.34 6.84
C PHE A 38 -4.23 7.64 6.36
N THR A 39 -5.10 8.61 6.06
CA THR A 39 -4.73 9.84 5.35
C THR A 39 -4.60 11.04 6.27
N ARG A 40 -4.92 10.89 7.56
CA ARG A 40 -4.72 11.92 8.57
C ARG A 40 -3.45 11.64 9.36
N GLY A 41 -2.43 12.46 9.16
CA GLY A 41 -1.12 12.30 9.78
C GLY A 41 -0.33 13.60 9.79
N ALA A 42 0.79 13.59 10.52
CA ALA A 42 1.67 14.76 10.66
C ALA A 42 3.13 14.43 10.33
N HIS A 43 3.41 13.27 9.73
CA HIS A 43 4.77 12.85 9.42
C HIS A 43 5.29 13.52 8.14
N ARG A 44 6.50 14.07 8.22
CA ARG A 44 7.32 14.54 7.10
C ARG A 44 8.73 13.99 7.24
N ALA A 45 9.43 13.78 6.13
CA ALA A 45 10.77 13.19 6.09
C ALA A 45 11.80 13.87 7.01
N LEU A 46 11.68 15.20 7.17
CA LEU A 46 12.60 16.01 7.99
C LEU A 46 12.05 16.40 9.35
N ALA A 47 10.80 16.11 9.61
CA ALA A 47 10.11 16.44 10.84
C ALA A 47 9.17 15.28 11.18
N PRO A 48 9.67 14.23 11.82
CA PRO A 48 8.83 13.13 12.28
C PRO A 48 7.68 13.65 13.14
N ALA A 49 6.50 13.08 12.96
CA ALA A 49 5.32 13.49 13.72
C ALA A 49 5.58 13.33 15.22
N PRO A 50 5.31 14.37 16.04
CA PRO A 50 5.23 14.20 17.49
C PRO A 50 4.07 13.28 17.83
N MET A 51 4.12 12.68 19.02
CA MET A 51 2.96 11.96 19.55
C MET A 51 1.87 13.00 19.89
N PHE A 52 0.62 12.71 19.55
CA PHE A 52 -0.51 13.62 19.68
C PHE A 52 -0.24 15.00 19.02
N PRO A 53 0.01 15.02 17.69
CA PRO A 53 0.32 16.27 17.00
C PRO A 53 -0.84 17.26 17.07
N PRO A 54 -0.56 18.59 17.09
CA PRO A 54 -1.60 19.61 17.01
C PRO A 54 -2.48 19.46 15.76
N ALA A 55 -3.76 19.81 15.88
CA ALA A 55 -4.73 19.63 14.80
C ALA A 55 -4.34 20.42 13.53
N GLU A 56 -3.77 21.61 13.71
CA GLU A 56 -3.29 22.46 12.60
C GLU A 56 -2.17 21.79 11.83
N LEU A 57 -1.21 21.14 12.53
CA LEU A 57 -0.12 20.40 11.89
C LEU A 57 -0.66 19.18 11.14
N VAL A 58 -1.64 18.48 11.70
CA VAL A 58 -2.30 17.35 11.02
C VAL A 58 -2.99 17.82 9.75
N ALA A 59 -3.73 18.92 9.81
CA ALA A 59 -4.43 19.49 8.65
C ALA A 59 -3.45 19.91 7.55
N GLU A 60 -2.40 20.66 7.91
CA GLU A 60 -1.35 21.11 6.98
C GLU A 60 -0.66 19.93 6.27
N VAL A 61 -0.17 18.96 7.05
CA VAL A 61 0.60 17.85 6.51
C VAL A 61 -0.28 16.91 5.70
N SER A 62 -1.50 16.63 6.16
CA SER A 62 -2.45 15.80 5.39
C SER A 62 -2.81 16.44 4.05
N ALA A 63 -3.04 17.77 4.02
CA ALA A 63 -3.33 18.49 2.77
C ALA A 63 -2.14 18.47 1.81
N LEU A 64 -0.91 18.65 2.30
CA LEU A 64 0.30 18.55 1.50
C LEU A 64 0.43 17.17 0.85
N ARG A 65 0.33 16.11 1.64
CA ARG A 65 0.45 14.72 1.15
C ARG A 65 -0.68 14.35 0.20
N GLN A 66 -1.90 14.87 0.43
CA GLN A 66 -3.02 14.70 -0.48
C GLN A 66 -2.75 15.36 -1.84
N ALA A 67 -2.11 16.53 -1.87
CA ALA A 67 -1.75 17.21 -3.12
C ALA A 67 -0.72 16.39 -3.91
N GLU A 68 0.33 15.87 -3.24
CA GLU A 68 1.33 15.00 -3.86
C GLU A 68 0.70 13.73 -4.48
N ASP A 69 -0.24 13.11 -3.78
CA ASP A 69 -0.96 11.92 -4.27
C ASP A 69 -1.93 12.24 -5.41
N ARG A 70 -2.53 13.44 -5.42
CA ARG A 70 -3.33 13.89 -6.55
C ARG A 70 -2.50 14.02 -7.80
N ASP A 71 -1.32 14.64 -7.71
CA ASP A 71 -0.38 14.76 -8.84
C ASP A 71 0.04 13.38 -9.38
N PHE A 72 0.27 12.41 -8.49
CA PHE A 72 0.56 11.04 -8.87
C PHE A 72 -0.62 10.40 -9.65
N ALA A 73 -1.82 10.50 -9.11
CA ALA A 73 -3.00 9.91 -9.73
C ALA A 73 -3.32 10.55 -11.09
N GLU A 74 -3.26 11.88 -11.19
CA GLU A 74 -3.49 12.63 -12.43
C GLU A 74 -2.50 12.23 -13.53
N ARG A 75 -1.21 12.11 -13.20
CA ARG A 75 -0.17 11.68 -14.17
C ARG A 75 -0.41 10.30 -14.75
N LEU A 76 -1.04 9.41 -13.99
CA LEU A 76 -1.28 8.03 -14.39
C LEU A 76 -2.73 7.73 -14.81
N GLY A 77 -3.62 8.73 -14.82
CA GLY A 77 -5.03 8.54 -15.13
C GLY A 77 -5.76 7.65 -14.12
N LEU A 78 -5.35 7.69 -12.86
CA LEU A 78 -5.92 6.87 -11.79
C LEU A 78 -7.09 7.57 -11.10
N GLN A 79 -8.07 6.79 -10.70
CA GLN A 79 -9.06 7.20 -9.72
C GLN A 79 -8.48 7.11 -8.33
N ARG A 80 -8.96 7.93 -7.40
CA ARG A 80 -8.53 7.90 -6.01
C ARG A 80 -9.70 8.10 -5.05
N VAL A 81 -9.58 7.47 -3.89
CA VAL A 81 -10.51 7.67 -2.76
C VAL A 81 -9.71 7.74 -1.46
N ASP A 82 -10.07 8.65 -0.58
CA ASP A 82 -9.46 8.84 0.73
C ASP A 82 -10.44 8.43 1.83
N PHE A 83 -9.99 7.57 2.74
CA PHE A 83 -10.81 7.08 3.86
C PHE A 83 -10.80 8.02 5.07
N GLY A 84 -9.82 8.90 5.19
CA GLY A 84 -9.75 9.88 6.27
C GLY A 84 -9.40 9.29 7.64
N LEU A 85 -8.79 8.09 7.71
CA LEU A 85 -8.46 7.46 8.97
C LEU A 85 -7.14 8.01 9.54
N ASP A 86 -7.00 7.89 10.86
CA ASP A 86 -5.88 8.43 11.62
C ASP A 86 -4.64 7.52 11.58
N GLU A 87 -3.46 8.13 11.37
CA GLU A 87 -2.17 7.45 11.57
C GLU A 87 -1.90 7.21 13.08
N PRO A 88 -1.09 6.17 13.45
CA PRO A 88 -0.86 5.79 14.84
C PRO A 88 -0.36 6.93 15.75
N ALA A 89 0.39 7.90 15.23
CA ALA A 89 0.88 9.04 15.99
C ALA A 89 -0.25 9.90 16.59
N LEU A 90 -1.39 10.00 15.88
CA LEU A 90 -2.57 10.71 16.38
C LEU A 90 -3.21 9.99 17.57
N LEU A 91 -3.00 8.68 17.65
CA LEU A 91 -3.46 7.83 18.76
C LEU A 91 -2.40 7.66 19.87
N GLY A 92 -1.32 8.45 19.82
CA GLY A 92 -0.23 8.35 20.79
C GLY A 92 0.62 7.09 20.66
N MET A 93 0.70 6.50 19.46
CA MET A 93 1.44 5.27 19.23
C MET A 93 2.48 5.43 18.13
N GLY A 94 3.61 4.74 18.27
CA GLY A 94 4.62 4.68 17.21
C GLY A 94 4.15 3.83 16.02
N ILE A 95 4.66 4.13 14.84
CA ILE A 95 4.26 3.46 13.59
C ILE A 95 4.44 1.94 13.59
N ARG A 96 5.30 1.41 14.47
CA ARG A 96 5.55 -0.03 14.64
C ARG A 96 5.11 -0.56 15.98
N ASP A 97 4.38 0.24 16.74
CA ASP A 97 3.80 -0.20 18.02
C ASP A 97 2.70 -1.23 17.72
N PRO A 98 2.83 -2.48 18.21
CA PRO A 98 1.82 -3.51 17.94
C PRO A 98 0.46 -3.17 18.54
N ARG A 99 0.40 -2.29 19.57
CA ARG A 99 -0.86 -1.80 20.15
C ARG A 99 -1.67 -0.96 19.17
N GLY A 100 -1.03 -0.37 18.15
CA GLY A 100 -1.70 0.40 17.10
C GLY A 100 -2.42 -0.45 16.06
N ILE A 101 -2.16 -1.76 15.99
CA ILE A 101 -2.73 -2.63 14.95
C ILE A 101 -4.25 -2.76 15.13
N GLU A 102 -4.71 -3.12 16.31
CA GLU A 102 -6.15 -3.38 16.54
C GLU A 102 -7.00 -2.11 16.43
N PRO A 103 -6.66 -0.95 17.03
CA PRO A 103 -7.41 0.28 16.80
C PRO A 103 -7.47 0.69 15.32
N SER A 104 -6.36 0.54 14.57
CA SER A 104 -6.35 0.80 13.12
C SER A 104 -7.25 -0.17 12.36
N ARG A 105 -7.23 -1.44 12.74
CA ARG A 105 -8.08 -2.47 12.14
C ARG A 105 -9.57 -2.21 12.40
N GLU A 106 -9.95 -1.88 13.62
CA GLU A 106 -11.33 -1.56 13.99
C GLU A 106 -11.87 -0.36 13.21
N ALA A 107 -11.08 0.72 13.12
CA ALA A 107 -11.45 1.91 12.36
C ALA A 107 -11.61 1.62 10.86
N LEU A 108 -10.75 0.78 10.30
CA LEU A 108 -10.73 0.45 8.87
C LEU A 108 -11.79 -0.58 8.47
N ARG A 109 -12.11 -1.53 9.34
CA ARG A 109 -12.84 -2.75 9.02
C ARG A 109 -14.17 -2.48 8.34
N GLY A 110 -15.05 -1.71 8.95
CA GLY A 110 -16.39 -1.42 8.43
C GLY A 110 -16.33 -0.72 7.06
N PRO A 111 -15.67 0.45 6.98
CA PRO A 111 -15.54 1.19 5.73
C PRO A 111 -14.91 0.38 4.58
N LEU A 112 -13.83 -0.37 4.85
CA LEU A 112 -13.16 -1.14 3.80
C LEU A 112 -14.00 -2.33 3.31
N LEU A 113 -14.68 -3.05 4.20
CA LEU A 113 -15.54 -4.16 3.79
C LEU A 113 -16.69 -3.68 2.89
N ALA A 114 -17.33 -2.54 3.24
CA ALA A 114 -18.37 -1.93 2.41
C ALA A 114 -17.84 -1.50 1.02
N ALA A 115 -16.68 -0.86 1.00
CA ALA A 115 -16.03 -0.44 -0.25
C ALA A 115 -15.64 -1.64 -1.14
N LEU A 116 -15.10 -2.72 -0.56
CA LEU A 116 -14.76 -3.93 -1.31
C LEU A 116 -16.00 -4.58 -1.92
N ASP A 117 -17.12 -4.61 -1.22
CA ASP A 117 -18.38 -5.12 -1.75
C ASP A 117 -18.87 -4.27 -2.93
N GLU A 118 -18.82 -2.94 -2.83
CA GLU A 118 -19.18 -2.01 -3.91
C GLU A 118 -18.25 -2.18 -5.12
N TRP A 119 -16.93 -2.13 -4.91
CA TRP A 119 -15.97 -2.16 -6.02
C TRP A 119 -15.93 -3.48 -6.78
N THR A 120 -16.32 -4.58 -6.14
CA THR A 120 -16.35 -5.90 -6.78
C THR A 120 -17.75 -6.28 -7.30
N ALA A 121 -18.74 -5.40 -7.16
CA ALA A 121 -20.11 -5.68 -7.62
C ALA A 121 -20.23 -5.71 -9.16
N ALA A 122 -19.45 -4.86 -9.86
CA ALA A 122 -19.51 -4.75 -11.31
C ALA A 122 -18.73 -5.85 -12.07
N GLY A 123 -17.90 -6.64 -11.39
CA GLY A 123 -17.12 -7.71 -11.98
C GLY A 123 -15.82 -8.00 -11.25
N PRO A 124 -15.07 -9.01 -11.71
CA PRO A 124 -13.82 -9.40 -11.06
C PRO A 124 -12.75 -8.31 -11.15
N VAL A 125 -12.03 -8.09 -10.03
CA VAL A 125 -10.96 -7.11 -9.92
C VAL A 125 -9.64 -7.76 -9.51
N THR A 126 -8.53 -7.06 -9.73
CA THR A 126 -7.24 -7.36 -9.12
C THR A 126 -7.03 -6.41 -7.95
N LEU A 127 -7.03 -6.94 -6.73
CA LEU A 127 -6.87 -6.19 -5.49
C LEU A 127 -5.44 -6.33 -4.99
N PHE A 128 -4.72 -5.22 -4.94
CA PHE A 128 -3.41 -5.12 -4.31
C PHE A 128 -3.52 -4.64 -2.87
N CYS A 129 -2.91 -5.37 -1.94
CA CYS A 129 -2.90 -5.11 -0.51
C CYS A 129 -1.46 -5.13 0.00
N PRO A 130 -1.06 -4.32 1.00
CA PRO A 130 0.29 -4.40 1.56
C PRO A 130 0.56 -5.78 2.18
N ALA A 131 1.76 -6.32 1.99
CA ALA A 131 2.18 -7.55 2.66
C ALA A 131 2.51 -7.34 4.15
N GLY A 132 2.68 -6.10 4.59
CA GLY A 132 3.03 -5.72 5.95
C GLY A 132 4.53 -5.90 6.26
N ILE A 133 5.39 -5.86 5.23
CA ILE A 133 6.84 -5.88 5.40
C ILE A 133 7.27 -4.56 6.06
N GLY A 134 8.11 -4.66 7.11
CA GLY A 134 8.50 -3.48 7.90
C GLY A 134 7.64 -3.29 9.14
N ARG A 135 6.52 -4.00 9.28
CA ARG A 135 5.67 -4.08 10.48
C ARG A 135 5.04 -2.74 10.87
N HIS A 136 4.71 -1.89 9.89
CA HIS A 136 3.92 -0.69 10.14
C HIS A 136 2.51 -1.11 10.58
N ALA A 137 1.98 -0.53 11.67
CA ALA A 137 0.70 -0.94 12.24
C ALA A 137 -0.45 -0.85 11.22
N ASN A 138 -0.54 0.24 10.46
CA ASN A 138 -1.57 0.45 9.44
C ASN A 138 -1.50 -0.57 8.30
N HIS A 139 -0.28 -0.97 7.86
CA HIS A 139 -0.11 -2.01 6.83
C HIS A 139 -0.58 -3.37 7.35
N LEU A 140 -0.25 -3.71 8.61
CA LEU A 140 -0.70 -4.95 9.23
C LEU A 140 -2.22 -4.96 9.45
N ALA A 141 -2.81 -3.83 9.86
CA ALA A 141 -4.26 -3.67 9.99
C ALA A 141 -4.98 -3.85 8.65
N THR A 142 -4.48 -3.20 7.59
CA THR A 142 -5.03 -3.33 6.22
C THR A 142 -4.97 -4.79 5.76
N ARG A 143 -3.82 -5.43 5.90
CA ARG A 143 -3.66 -6.85 5.58
C ARG A 143 -4.65 -7.74 6.35
N ALA A 144 -4.84 -7.49 7.63
CA ALA A 144 -5.74 -8.28 8.46
C ALA A 144 -7.20 -8.18 8.00
N VAL A 145 -7.67 -6.98 7.66
CA VAL A 145 -9.03 -6.78 7.12
C VAL A 145 -9.20 -7.46 5.77
N VAL A 146 -8.20 -7.38 4.89
CA VAL A 146 -8.28 -8.06 3.57
C VAL A 146 -8.28 -9.57 3.73
N ILE A 147 -7.46 -10.14 4.61
CA ILE A 147 -7.47 -11.58 4.90
C ILE A 147 -8.85 -12.02 5.42
N GLU A 148 -9.47 -11.25 6.30
CA GLU A 148 -10.84 -11.48 6.78
C GLU A 148 -11.86 -11.43 5.63
N ALA A 149 -11.67 -10.54 4.66
CA ALA A 149 -12.55 -10.39 3.50
C ALA A 149 -12.39 -11.48 2.44
N MET A 150 -11.26 -12.20 2.38
CA MET A 150 -10.94 -13.15 1.30
C MET A 150 -12.05 -14.18 1.01
N PRO A 151 -12.76 -14.78 1.99
CA PRO A 151 -13.86 -15.69 1.70
C PRO A 151 -14.99 -15.04 0.87
N ARG A 152 -15.29 -13.75 1.12
CA ARG A 152 -16.30 -12.98 0.38
C ARG A 152 -15.80 -12.58 -1.02
N LEU A 153 -14.50 -12.42 -1.19
CA LEU A 153 -13.86 -12.00 -2.43
C LEU A 153 -13.63 -13.15 -3.41
N ARG A 154 -13.88 -14.40 -3.00
CA ARG A 154 -13.72 -15.58 -3.87
C ARG A 154 -14.57 -15.45 -5.14
N GLY A 155 -13.91 -15.56 -6.30
CA GLY A 155 -14.52 -15.37 -7.62
C GLY A 155 -14.78 -13.90 -7.99
N ARG A 156 -14.61 -12.95 -7.05
CA ARG A 156 -14.84 -11.51 -7.27
C ARG A 156 -13.55 -10.71 -7.32
N ALA A 157 -12.48 -11.21 -6.69
CA ALA A 157 -11.18 -10.55 -6.73
C ALA A 157 -10.01 -11.54 -6.73
N ARG A 158 -8.96 -11.19 -7.48
CA ARG A 158 -7.63 -11.76 -7.30
C ARG A 158 -6.89 -10.92 -6.26
N VAL A 159 -6.53 -11.52 -5.13
CA VAL A 159 -5.87 -10.80 -4.03
C VAL A 159 -4.36 -11.00 -4.12
N LEU A 160 -3.62 -9.91 -4.26
CA LEU A 160 -2.17 -9.86 -4.33
C LEU A 160 -1.60 -8.99 -3.20
N PHE A 161 -0.67 -9.54 -2.44
CA PHE A 161 0.03 -8.82 -1.36
C PHE A 161 1.34 -8.26 -1.90
N TYR A 162 1.40 -6.92 -2.11
CA TYR A 162 2.60 -6.28 -2.63
C TYR A 162 3.70 -6.14 -1.57
N GLU A 163 4.95 -6.22 -2.03
CA GLU A 163 6.11 -6.02 -1.17
C GLU A 163 6.28 -4.54 -0.83
N ASP A 164 6.09 -4.21 0.44
CA ASP A 164 6.11 -2.82 0.94
C ASP A 164 7.49 -2.19 0.81
N LEU A 165 7.66 -1.26 -0.11
CA LEU A 165 8.87 -0.45 -0.25
C LEU A 165 8.77 0.81 0.61
N PRO A 166 9.88 1.25 1.24
CA PRO A 166 11.27 0.77 1.04
C PRO A 166 11.68 -0.42 1.91
N TYR A 167 10.80 -0.95 2.75
CA TYR A 167 11.13 -1.98 3.76
C TYR A 167 11.58 -3.30 3.11
N ALA A 168 10.93 -3.72 2.03
CA ALA A 168 11.27 -4.92 1.29
C ALA A 168 12.65 -4.88 0.63
N GLY A 169 13.22 -3.69 0.45
CA GLY A 169 14.60 -3.51 0.02
C GLY A 169 15.64 -4.03 1.02
N ARG A 170 15.24 -4.35 2.25
CA ARG A 170 16.09 -4.92 3.30
C ARG A 170 15.79 -6.41 3.46
N TRP A 171 16.73 -7.26 3.07
CA TRP A 171 16.58 -8.72 3.06
C TRP A 171 15.98 -9.32 4.34
N LYS A 172 16.46 -8.92 5.53
CA LYS A 172 15.97 -9.45 6.81
C LYS A 172 14.49 -9.09 7.04
N GLN A 173 14.12 -7.84 6.76
CA GLN A 173 12.73 -7.37 6.92
C GLN A 173 11.81 -8.06 5.91
N ARG A 174 12.25 -8.18 4.66
CA ARG A 174 11.51 -8.87 3.62
C ARG A 174 11.23 -10.32 3.99
N ARG A 175 12.27 -11.07 4.40
CA ARG A 175 12.14 -12.48 4.80
C ARG A 175 11.18 -12.64 5.98
N ALA A 176 11.32 -11.82 7.02
CA ALA A 176 10.45 -11.86 8.19
C ALA A 176 8.99 -11.54 7.83
N GLY A 177 8.75 -10.48 7.04
CA GLY A 177 7.41 -10.08 6.62
C GLY A 177 6.72 -11.12 5.75
N LEU A 178 7.44 -11.73 4.78
CA LEU A 178 6.87 -12.79 3.95
C LEU A 178 6.60 -14.08 4.73
N SER A 179 7.42 -14.38 5.73
CA SER A 179 7.14 -15.50 6.65
C SER A 179 5.88 -15.24 7.47
N ASP A 180 5.71 -14.02 7.95
CA ASP A 180 4.52 -13.60 8.69
C ASP A 180 3.25 -13.64 7.81
N LEU A 181 3.34 -13.14 6.60
CA LEU A 181 2.24 -13.22 5.62
C LEU A 181 1.80 -14.67 5.37
N ARG A 182 2.76 -15.59 5.18
CA ARG A 182 2.44 -17.01 4.99
C ARG A 182 1.72 -17.63 6.18
N ARG A 183 2.14 -17.29 7.39
CA ARG A 183 1.46 -17.77 8.63
C ARG A 183 0.04 -17.24 8.75
N GLY A 184 -0.20 -16.01 8.27
CA GLY A 184 -1.53 -15.39 8.28
C GLY A 184 -2.49 -15.94 7.21
N LEU A 185 -2.02 -16.80 6.30
CA LEU A 185 -2.80 -17.33 5.18
C LEU A 185 -2.79 -18.87 5.14
N PRO A 186 -3.26 -19.55 6.21
CA PRO A 186 -3.37 -21.00 6.18
C PRO A 186 -4.33 -21.42 5.03
N GLY A 187 -4.02 -22.53 4.36
CA GLY A 187 -4.82 -23.01 3.23
C GLY A 187 -4.64 -22.21 1.93
N HIS A 188 -3.63 -21.33 1.85
CA HIS A 188 -3.30 -20.63 0.61
C HIS A 188 -1.85 -20.85 0.22
N ARG A 189 -1.62 -21.04 -1.08
CA ARG A 189 -0.30 -20.98 -1.69
C ARG A 189 -0.03 -19.56 -2.18
N LEU A 190 1.10 -18.99 -1.79
CA LEU A 190 1.54 -17.68 -2.28
C LEU A 190 2.38 -17.86 -3.55
N VAL A 191 1.89 -17.31 -4.65
CA VAL A 191 2.58 -17.31 -5.95
C VAL A 191 3.12 -15.92 -6.23
N ARG A 192 4.43 -15.81 -6.39
CA ARG A 192 5.08 -14.52 -6.69
C ARG A 192 4.71 -14.05 -8.10
N ARG A 193 4.31 -12.79 -8.20
CA ARG A 193 4.12 -12.06 -9.44
C ARG A 193 5.09 -10.89 -9.46
N THR A 194 5.81 -10.71 -10.55
CA THR A 194 6.76 -9.63 -10.73
C THR A 194 6.42 -8.81 -11.94
N HIS A 195 6.59 -7.51 -11.84
CA HIS A 195 6.52 -6.57 -12.94
C HIS A 195 7.91 -5.95 -13.13
N ALA A 196 8.52 -6.17 -14.28
CA ALA A 196 9.83 -5.58 -14.60
C ALA A 196 9.67 -4.05 -14.74
N VAL A 197 10.56 -3.31 -14.12
CA VAL A 197 10.62 -1.86 -14.27
C VAL A 197 11.49 -1.55 -15.46
N SER A 198 10.87 -1.43 -16.64
CA SER A 198 11.56 -1.16 -17.91
C SER A 198 12.13 0.25 -17.97
N ASP A 199 11.48 1.20 -17.30
CA ASP A 199 11.92 2.59 -17.19
C ASP A 199 12.08 3.00 -15.71
N PRO A 200 13.29 2.80 -15.13
CA PRO A 200 13.58 3.25 -13.78
C PRO A 200 13.49 4.76 -13.58
N ALA A 201 13.71 5.57 -14.62
CA ALA A 201 13.65 7.01 -14.51
C ALA A 201 12.22 7.49 -14.27
N THR A 202 11.26 6.97 -15.02
CA THR A 202 9.83 7.23 -14.80
C THR A 202 9.39 6.78 -13.41
N LYS A 203 9.77 5.58 -12.95
CA LYS A 203 9.48 5.14 -11.59
C LYS A 203 10.02 6.09 -10.53
N LEU A 204 11.26 6.55 -10.67
CA LEU A 204 11.87 7.50 -9.73
C LEU A 204 11.19 8.88 -9.80
N ALA A 205 10.75 9.32 -10.99
CA ALA A 205 10.00 10.56 -11.12
C ALA A 205 8.66 10.51 -10.36
N LEU A 206 7.96 9.38 -10.40
CA LEU A 206 6.73 9.18 -9.62
C LEU A 206 6.99 9.20 -8.11
N ILE A 207 8.05 8.55 -7.65
CA ILE A 207 8.44 8.56 -6.23
C ILE A 207 8.77 9.97 -5.75
N ARG A 208 9.43 10.80 -6.58
CA ARG A 208 9.80 12.17 -6.25
C ARG A 208 8.63 13.13 -6.09
N LEU A 209 7.43 12.76 -6.55
CA LEU A 209 6.22 13.53 -6.28
C LEU A 209 5.93 13.64 -4.77
N TYR A 210 6.35 12.66 -3.99
CA TYR A 210 6.15 12.62 -2.55
C TYR A 210 7.35 13.23 -1.80
N ALA A 211 7.66 14.48 -2.14
CA ALA A 211 8.80 15.21 -1.58
C ALA A 211 8.68 15.44 -0.05
N SER A 212 7.46 15.49 0.47
CA SER A 212 7.21 15.55 1.92
C SER A 212 7.71 14.31 2.66
N GLN A 213 7.76 13.16 1.99
CA GLN A 213 8.13 11.87 2.57
C GLN A 213 9.61 11.52 2.35
N HIS A 214 10.22 12.00 1.27
CA HIS A 214 11.64 11.75 0.96
C HIS A 214 12.25 12.90 0.18
N ARG A 215 13.32 13.51 0.71
CA ARG A 215 14.14 14.46 -0.08
C ARG A 215 14.79 13.79 -1.28
N GLU A 216 15.42 12.63 -1.03
CA GLU A 216 16.03 11.77 -2.03
C GLU A 216 15.54 10.33 -1.81
N PRO A 217 15.09 9.64 -2.83
CA PRO A 217 14.67 8.24 -2.68
C PRO A 217 15.79 7.40 -2.09
N PRO A 218 15.58 6.68 -0.98
CA PRO A 218 16.60 5.86 -0.36
C PRO A 218 17.08 4.75 -1.30
N LYS A 219 18.31 4.24 -1.11
CA LYS A 219 18.86 3.17 -1.96
C LYS A 219 17.94 1.94 -2.04
N THR A 220 17.28 1.59 -0.95
CA THR A 220 16.32 0.49 -0.88
C THR A 220 15.08 0.71 -1.74
N LEU A 221 14.70 1.96 -1.98
CA LEU A 221 13.60 2.33 -2.86
C LEU A 221 14.08 2.43 -4.31
N ARG A 222 15.30 2.92 -4.55
CA ARG A 222 15.90 3.00 -5.91
C ARG A 222 16.12 1.63 -6.55
N GLY A 223 16.37 0.60 -5.73
CA GLY A 223 16.48 -0.78 -6.20
C GLY A 223 15.12 -1.43 -6.47
N PHE A 224 14.04 -0.72 -6.16
CA PHE A 224 12.66 -1.16 -6.19
C PHE A 224 12.42 -2.39 -5.32
N SER A 225 12.32 -3.59 -5.86
CA SER A 225 12.31 -4.81 -5.06
C SER A 225 13.69 -5.44 -4.98
N PRO A 226 13.98 -6.26 -3.95
CA PRO A 226 15.24 -7.00 -3.87
C PRO A 226 15.51 -7.77 -5.15
N ARG A 227 16.76 -7.71 -5.63
CA ARG A 227 17.21 -8.44 -6.81
C ARG A 227 17.23 -9.93 -6.50
N THR A 228 16.15 -10.61 -6.83
CA THR A 228 15.99 -12.07 -6.62
C THR A 228 15.78 -12.83 -7.93
N MET A 229 15.86 -12.12 -9.06
CA MET A 229 15.77 -12.67 -10.40
C MET A 229 17.15 -12.69 -11.05
N TRP A 230 17.35 -13.64 -11.95
CA TRP A 230 18.55 -13.69 -12.78
C TRP A 230 18.16 -13.58 -14.26
N PRO A 231 18.75 -12.67 -15.04
CA PRO A 231 19.66 -11.58 -14.59
C PRO A 231 18.94 -10.62 -13.63
N PRO A 232 19.68 -9.95 -12.70
CA PRO A 232 19.09 -9.05 -11.72
C PRO A 232 18.54 -7.81 -12.43
N VAL A 233 17.23 -7.67 -12.44
CA VAL A 233 16.51 -6.52 -13.00
C VAL A 233 15.71 -5.81 -11.93
N ALA A 234 15.53 -4.50 -12.08
CA ALA A 234 14.61 -3.75 -11.24
C ALA A 234 13.19 -4.23 -11.49
N HIS A 235 12.44 -4.51 -10.43
CA HIS A 235 11.07 -5.01 -10.54
C HIS A 235 10.25 -4.66 -9.31
N GLU A 236 8.94 -4.68 -9.48
CA GLU A 236 7.96 -4.67 -8.40
C GLU A 236 7.47 -6.09 -8.17
N SER A 237 7.13 -6.43 -6.94
CA SER A 237 6.69 -7.80 -6.58
C SER A 237 5.42 -7.77 -5.76
N ALA A 238 4.53 -8.70 -6.07
CA ALA A 238 3.38 -9.04 -5.25
C ALA A 238 3.21 -10.57 -5.16
N TRP A 239 2.48 -11.03 -4.15
CA TRP A 239 2.24 -12.44 -3.88
C TRP A 239 0.76 -12.73 -3.96
N GLU A 240 0.36 -13.44 -4.99
CA GLU A 240 -1.02 -13.88 -5.19
C GLU A 240 -1.37 -15.01 -4.24
N ALA A 241 -2.44 -14.84 -3.47
CA ALA A 241 -2.96 -15.86 -2.59
C ALA A 241 -3.93 -16.78 -3.35
N ILE A 242 -3.51 -18.01 -3.59
CA ILE A 242 -4.31 -19.03 -4.29
C ILE A 242 -4.77 -20.07 -3.27
N THR A 243 -6.07 -20.28 -3.15
CA THR A 243 -6.61 -21.33 -2.27
C THR A 243 -6.07 -22.69 -2.68
N THR A 244 -5.53 -23.44 -1.72
CA THR A 244 -5.19 -24.86 -1.94
C THR A 244 -6.44 -25.70 -1.74
N SER A 245 -6.84 -26.41 -2.76
CA SER A 245 -7.88 -27.44 -2.69
C SER A 245 -7.51 -28.56 -1.73
#